data_deb7f9e1da4f41bfc30cd627abcd0982
#
_entry.id   deb7f9e1da4f41bfc30cd627abcd0982
#
_cell.length_a   1.000
_cell.length_b   1.000
_cell.length_c   1.000
_cell.angle_alpha   90.00
_cell.angle_beta   90.00
_cell.angle_gamma   90.00
#
_symmetry.space_group_name_H-M   'P 1'
#
loop_
_entity.id
_entity.type
_entity.pdbx_description
1 polymer ?
#
loop_
_entity_poly.entity_id
_entity_poly.type
_entity_poly.pdbx_seq_one_letter_code
_entity_poly.pdbx_strand_id
1 'polypeptide(L)'
;MVHPLFKFEKEVMKKLVYLLLSICVISFWSCKSKSQQAETASVNDVEERWKSFPLPPVDIQQPYPDEAGSKLYFTIVENPEAFIHEQSRRVLDLLYFGPEDEFIPKLNHLEYVLDNFDGISACYGGGDMKGIILSNQYVASYHQEHGAEALIEENKGVLCHELTHAFQLEPKGIGDYGNSELFRVCIEGVADGVRVLSGGFPKESDRPKGGHYMDSYRYTGFFFAWLVNNKDKDFLRKFNLSTQHLDPWSFDGAIKYVLGDTYNADDLGTEYQKAMGDI
;
A
#
# COMPACT_ATOMS: atom_id res chain seq x y z
N MET A 1 40.02 -65.07 14.62
CA MET A 1 39.13 -64.89 15.77
C MET A 1 39.19 -63.37 16.16
N VAL A 2 38.16 -62.56 15.84
CA VAL A 2 38.15 -61.13 16.18
C VAL A 2 37.44 -60.99 17.53
N HIS A 3 38.09 -60.40 18.47
CA HIS A 3 37.72 -60.26 19.89
C HIS A 3 36.35 -59.60 20.06
N PRO A 4 35.42 -60.06 20.89
CA PRO A 4 34.04 -59.53 21.05
C PRO A 4 33.98 -58.11 21.57
N LEU A 5 35.00 -57.60 22.23
CA LEU A 5 35.07 -56.21 22.72
C LEU A 5 35.08 -55.17 21.62
N PHE A 6 35.63 -55.42 20.43
CA PHE A 6 35.71 -54.51 19.32
C PHE A 6 34.33 -54.27 18.62
N LYS A 7 33.40 -55.18 18.79
CA LYS A 7 32.07 -55.12 18.21
C LYS A 7 31.13 -54.24 19.07
N PHE A 8 31.38 -54.25 20.39
CA PHE A 8 30.56 -53.49 21.35
C PHE A 8 30.87 -51.95 21.29
N GLU A 9 32.14 -51.61 21.16
CA GLU A 9 32.53 -50.18 21.02
C GLU A 9 32.02 -49.51 19.74
N LYS A 10 31.98 -50.25 18.61
CA LYS A 10 31.45 -49.72 17.35
C LYS A 10 29.92 -49.50 17.38
N GLU A 11 29.19 -50.33 18.10
CA GLU A 11 27.72 -50.17 18.26
C GLU A 11 27.40 -49.00 19.21
N VAL A 12 28.16 -48.79 20.28
CA VAL A 12 27.99 -47.65 21.20
C VAL A 12 28.38 -46.35 20.53
N MET A 13 29.47 -46.30 19.75
CA MET A 13 29.87 -45.13 18.98
C MET A 13 28.82 -44.74 17.92
N LYS A 14 28.24 -45.72 17.21
CA LYS A 14 27.16 -45.46 16.26
C LYS A 14 25.91 -44.84 16.93
N LYS A 15 25.50 -45.38 18.08
CA LYS A 15 24.37 -44.82 18.85
C LYS A 15 24.65 -43.43 19.38
N LEU A 16 25.90 -43.14 19.78
CA LEU A 16 26.31 -41.79 20.24
C LEU A 16 26.33 -40.79 19.10
N VAL A 17 26.76 -41.15 17.90
CA VAL A 17 26.74 -40.30 16.70
C VAL A 17 25.30 -40.00 16.23
N TYR A 18 24.39 -40.99 16.30
CA TYR A 18 22.98 -40.76 15.99
C TYR A 18 22.28 -39.87 17.05
N LEU A 19 22.69 -39.97 18.32
CA LEU A 19 22.16 -39.12 19.39
C LEU A 19 22.65 -37.66 19.25
N LEU A 20 23.91 -37.45 18.85
CA LEU A 20 24.48 -36.13 18.59
C LEU A 20 23.92 -35.49 17.29
N LEU A 21 23.62 -36.30 16.27
CA LEU A 21 22.97 -35.82 15.05
C LEU A 21 21.50 -35.46 15.26
N SER A 22 20.79 -36.13 16.17
CA SER A 22 19.40 -35.76 16.53
C SER A 22 19.30 -34.50 17.42
N ILE A 23 20.36 -34.19 18.18
CA ILE A 23 20.39 -32.96 19.00
C ILE A 23 20.76 -31.71 18.15
N CYS A 24 21.52 -31.88 17.05
CA CYS A 24 21.83 -30.79 16.12
C CYS A 24 20.69 -30.39 15.17
N VAL A 25 19.64 -31.21 15.05
CA VAL A 25 18.47 -30.88 14.18
C VAL A 25 17.41 -30.03 14.90
N ILE A 26 17.49 -29.87 16.22
CA ILE A 26 16.48 -29.13 17.00
C ILE A 26 16.90 -27.68 17.29
N SER A 27 18.09 -27.23 16.86
CA SER A 27 18.58 -25.86 17.13
C SER A 27 18.56 -24.92 15.94
N PHE A 28 18.04 -25.29 14.79
CA PHE A 28 17.70 -24.39 13.69
C PHE A 28 16.19 -24.11 13.63
N TRP A 29 15.57 -23.85 14.77
CA TRP A 29 14.36 -23.06 14.73
C TRP A 29 14.79 -21.62 14.53
N SER A 30 15.00 -21.30 13.27
CA SER A 30 15.09 -19.95 12.77
C SER A 30 13.99 -19.14 13.46
N CYS A 31 14.37 -18.19 14.30
CA CYS A 31 13.55 -17.04 14.59
C CYS A 31 13.35 -16.29 13.28
N LYS A 32 12.47 -16.79 12.38
CA LYS A 32 11.73 -15.94 11.50
C LYS A 32 10.92 -15.06 12.44
N SER A 33 11.37 -13.84 12.65
CA SER A 33 10.50 -12.77 13.07
C SER A 33 9.30 -12.85 12.11
N LYS A 34 8.17 -13.34 12.58
CA LYS A 34 6.89 -13.07 11.95
C LYS A 34 6.80 -11.56 12.04
N SER A 35 7.14 -10.86 10.96
CA SER A 35 6.56 -9.56 10.73
C SER A 35 5.05 -9.83 10.83
N GLN A 36 4.42 -9.33 11.87
CA GLN A 36 2.98 -9.21 11.91
C GLN A 36 2.66 -8.22 10.80
N GLN A 37 2.49 -8.71 9.55
CA GLN A 37 1.75 -7.96 8.57
C GLN A 37 0.38 -7.74 9.19
N ALA A 38 -0.03 -6.48 9.30
CA ALA A 38 -1.38 -6.16 9.68
C ALA A 38 -2.29 -6.99 8.76
N GLU A 39 -3.13 -7.84 9.34
CA GLU A 39 -4.08 -8.64 8.57
C GLU A 39 -5.00 -7.63 7.88
N THR A 40 -4.79 -7.41 6.58
CA THR A 40 -5.72 -6.63 5.77
C THR A 40 -7.06 -7.36 5.81
N ALA A 41 -8.13 -6.62 6.12
CA ALA A 41 -9.48 -7.16 6.13
C ALA A 41 -9.77 -7.88 4.81
N SER A 42 -10.48 -9.00 4.86
CA SER A 42 -10.86 -9.69 3.62
C SER A 42 -11.72 -8.77 2.76
N VAL A 43 -11.71 -8.98 1.45
CA VAL A 43 -12.54 -8.19 0.51
C VAL A 43 -14.01 -8.18 0.96
N ASN A 44 -14.53 -9.33 1.41
CA ASN A 44 -15.91 -9.45 1.88
C ASN A 44 -16.19 -8.63 3.15
N ASP A 45 -15.22 -8.52 4.07
CA ASP A 45 -15.38 -7.72 5.30
C ASP A 45 -15.39 -6.22 4.97
N VAL A 46 -14.57 -5.79 4.02
CA VAL A 46 -14.55 -4.40 3.54
C VAL A 46 -15.86 -4.06 2.83
N GLU A 47 -16.32 -4.91 1.91
CA GLU A 47 -17.59 -4.73 1.20
C GLU A 47 -18.77 -4.61 2.18
N GLU A 48 -18.86 -5.49 3.16
CA GLU A 48 -19.94 -5.46 4.16
C GLU A 48 -19.89 -4.21 5.02
N ARG A 49 -18.70 -3.77 5.43
CA ARG A 49 -18.50 -2.56 6.25
C ARG A 49 -18.93 -1.30 5.51
N TRP A 50 -18.58 -1.19 4.21
CA TRP A 50 -18.78 0.02 3.42
C TRP A 50 -20.02 0.00 2.53
N LYS A 51 -20.87 -1.03 2.61
CA LYS A 51 -22.05 -1.18 1.75
C LYS A 51 -23.07 -0.05 1.87
N SER A 52 -23.14 0.61 3.04
CA SER A 52 -24.06 1.74 3.29
C SER A 52 -23.51 3.07 2.83
N PHE A 53 -22.20 3.17 2.53
CA PHE A 53 -21.59 4.40 2.06
C PHE A 53 -21.95 4.62 0.57
N PRO A 54 -22.54 5.78 0.22
CA PRO A 54 -22.93 6.06 -1.15
C PRO A 54 -21.68 6.39 -1.99
N LEU A 55 -21.26 5.47 -2.84
CA LEU A 55 -20.24 5.77 -3.85
C LEU A 55 -20.88 6.53 -5.03
N PRO A 56 -20.14 7.46 -5.66
CA PRO A 56 -20.65 8.20 -6.81
C PRO A 56 -20.86 7.29 -8.03
N PRO A 57 -21.77 7.64 -8.94
CA PRO A 57 -21.80 7.03 -10.27
C PRO A 57 -20.47 7.31 -10.99
N VAL A 58 -20.02 6.34 -11.79
CA VAL A 58 -18.77 6.45 -12.54
C VAL A 58 -19.09 6.63 -14.03
N ASP A 59 -18.67 7.77 -14.59
CA ASP A 59 -18.72 8.02 -16.03
C ASP A 59 -17.46 7.45 -16.70
N ILE A 60 -17.62 6.35 -17.44
CA ILE A 60 -16.52 5.66 -18.10
C ILE A 60 -16.37 6.22 -19.53
N GLN A 61 -15.22 6.82 -19.80
CA GLN A 61 -14.89 7.40 -21.09
C GLN A 61 -13.70 6.70 -21.75
N GLN A 62 -13.79 6.49 -23.07
CA GLN A 62 -12.73 5.92 -23.89
C GLN A 62 -12.60 6.68 -25.21
N PRO A 63 -11.94 7.85 -25.20
CA PRO A 63 -11.76 8.66 -26.40
C PRO A 63 -11.06 7.94 -27.55
N TYR A 64 -10.27 6.91 -27.22
CA TYR A 64 -9.46 6.12 -28.16
C TYR A 64 -9.81 4.63 -28.09
N PRO A 65 -11.05 4.23 -28.48
CA PRO A 65 -11.53 2.85 -28.31
C PRO A 65 -10.80 1.84 -29.20
N ASP A 66 -10.18 2.30 -30.27
CA ASP A 66 -9.44 1.44 -31.21
C ASP A 66 -8.01 1.13 -30.81
N GLU A 67 -7.46 1.87 -29.86
CA GLU A 67 -6.11 1.63 -29.34
C GLU A 67 -6.00 0.28 -28.63
N ALA A 68 -4.85 -0.37 -28.77
CA ALA A 68 -4.60 -1.71 -28.24
C ALA A 68 -4.82 -1.78 -26.72
N GLY A 69 -4.35 -0.78 -25.96
CA GLY A 69 -4.52 -0.73 -24.52
C GLY A 69 -5.96 -0.53 -24.10
N SER A 70 -6.75 0.27 -24.87
CA SER A 70 -8.18 0.44 -24.59
C SER A 70 -8.94 -0.87 -24.77
N LYS A 71 -8.74 -1.56 -25.89
CA LYS A 71 -9.35 -2.87 -26.16
C LYS A 71 -8.97 -3.90 -25.11
N LEU A 72 -7.70 -3.92 -24.72
CA LEU A 72 -7.19 -4.82 -23.70
C LEU A 72 -7.82 -4.56 -22.34
N TYR A 73 -7.84 -3.30 -21.89
CA TYR A 73 -8.42 -2.93 -20.59
C TYR A 73 -9.86 -3.43 -20.46
N PHE A 74 -10.72 -3.13 -21.42
CA PHE A 74 -12.13 -3.55 -21.39
C PHE A 74 -12.36 -5.04 -21.67
N THR A 75 -11.31 -5.76 -22.09
CA THR A 75 -11.35 -7.22 -22.17
C THR A 75 -11.09 -7.87 -20.82
N ILE A 76 -10.19 -7.29 -20.00
CA ILE A 76 -9.80 -7.86 -18.71
C ILE A 76 -10.61 -7.29 -17.54
N VAL A 77 -11.13 -6.07 -17.67
CA VAL A 77 -12.03 -5.43 -16.70
C VAL A 77 -13.44 -5.39 -17.26
N GLU A 78 -14.17 -6.49 -17.06
CA GLU A 78 -15.52 -6.66 -17.66
C GLU A 78 -16.54 -5.63 -17.15
N ASN A 79 -16.42 -5.21 -15.89
CA ASN A 79 -17.27 -4.19 -15.26
C ASN A 79 -16.42 -3.12 -14.58
N PRO A 80 -16.00 -2.06 -15.30
CA PRO A 80 -15.15 -1.02 -14.77
C PRO A 80 -15.75 -0.27 -13.57
N GLU A 81 -17.05 0.02 -13.57
CA GLU A 81 -17.70 0.69 -12.44
C GLU A 81 -17.63 -0.17 -11.16
N ALA A 82 -17.97 -1.45 -11.25
CA ALA A 82 -17.86 -2.36 -10.10
C ALA A 82 -16.42 -2.50 -9.62
N PHE A 83 -15.46 -2.56 -10.54
CA PHE A 83 -14.03 -2.62 -10.22
C PHE A 83 -13.55 -1.36 -9.50
N ILE A 84 -13.96 -0.18 -9.96
CA ILE A 84 -13.64 1.11 -9.33
C ILE A 84 -14.30 1.20 -7.95
N HIS A 85 -15.54 0.79 -7.80
CA HIS A 85 -16.24 0.80 -6.52
C HIS A 85 -15.62 -0.16 -5.49
N GLU A 86 -15.17 -1.34 -5.91
CA GLU A 86 -14.42 -2.26 -5.04
C GLU A 86 -13.13 -1.60 -4.51
N GLN A 87 -12.34 -0.99 -5.40
CA GLN A 87 -11.12 -0.31 -4.97
C GLN A 87 -11.43 0.94 -4.14
N SER A 88 -12.51 1.68 -4.43
CA SER A 88 -12.96 2.82 -3.61
C SER A 88 -13.25 2.40 -2.16
N ARG A 89 -13.95 1.28 -1.93
CA ARG A 89 -14.21 0.77 -0.58
C ARG A 89 -12.93 0.38 0.14
N ARG A 90 -11.96 -0.21 -0.58
CA ARG A 90 -10.65 -0.54 -0.04
C ARG A 90 -9.88 0.70 0.40
N VAL A 91 -9.89 1.75 -0.40
CA VAL A 91 -9.29 3.04 -0.07
C VAL A 91 -9.95 3.66 1.16
N LEU A 92 -11.28 3.71 1.18
CA LEU A 92 -12.05 4.21 2.32
C LEU A 92 -11.74 3.45 3.60
N ASP A 93 -11.61 2.13 3.54
CA ASP A 93 -11.28 1.29 4.69
C ASP A 93 -9.89 1.56 5.27
N LEU A 94 -8.95 1.98 4.44
CA LEU A 94 -7.59 2.35 4.87
C LEU A 94 -7.49 3.79 5.38
N LEU A 95 -8.39 4.68 4.95
CA LEU A 95 -8.34 6.11 5.31
C LEU A 95 -9.30 6.50 6.43
N TYR A 96 -10.35 5.70 6.73
CA TYR A 96 -11.42 6.04 7.66
C TYR A 96 -11.79 4.88 8.56
N PHE A 97 -12.44 5.17 9.69
CA PHE A 97 -12.86 4.16 10.65
C PHE A 97 -14.19 3.50 10.29
N GLY A 98 -15.01 4.15 9.47
CA GLY A 98 -16.30 3.61 9.03
C GLY A 98 -17.09 4.59 8.19
N PRO A 99 -18.23 4.16 7.60
CA PRO A 99 -19.01 4.94 6.65
C PRO A 99 -19.69 6.20 7.26
N GLU A 100 -19.75 6.27 8.58
CA GLU A 100 -20.34 7.40 9.33
C GLU A 100 -19.30 8.46 9.72
N ASP A 101 -18.05 8.32 9.27
CA ASP A 101 -17.01 9.29 9.59
C ASP A 101 -17.33 10.64 8.92
N GLU A 102 -17.37 11.72 9.70
CA GLU A 102 -17.90 13.03 9.26
C GLU A 102 -17.05 13.72 8.21
N PHE A 103 -15.75 13.39 8.15
CA PHE A 103 -14.79 14.03 7.25
C PHE A 103 -14.66 13.35 5.89
N ILE A 104 -15.36 12.23 5.64
CA ILE A 104 -15.26 11.56 4.33
C ILE A 104 -15.76 12.50 3.23
N PRO A 105 -14.94 12.79 2.20
CA PRO A 105 -15.39 13.57 1.04
C PRO A 105 -16.57 12.87 0.36
N LYS A 106 -17.67 13.60 0.15
CA LYS A 106 -18.84 13.10 -0.56
C LYS A 106 -18.74 13.50 -2.01
N LEU A 107 -18.47 12.54 -2.86
CA LEU A 107 -18.40 12.75 -4.30
C LEU A 107 -19.78 12.54 -4.93
N ASN A 108 -20.20 13.48 -5.76
CA ASN A 108 -21.42 13.39 -6.57
C ASN A 108 -21.15 12.72 -7.92
N HIS A 109 -19.91 12.79 -8.40
CA HIS A 109 -19.52 12.27 -9.70
C HIS A 109 -18.04 11.88 -9.72
N LEU A 110 -17.75 10.74 -10.34
CA LEU A 110 -16.40 10.26 -10.66
C LEU A 110 -16.31 9.99 -12.17
N GLU A 111 -15.42 10.70 -12.84
CA GLU A 111 -15.09 10.43 -14.24
C GLU A 111 -13.89 9.48 -14.30
N TYR A 112 -13.95 8.48 -15.17
CA TYR A 112 -12.82 7.58 -15.41
C TYR A 112 -12.53 7.50 -16.90
N VAL A 113 -11.37 8.00 -17.29
CA VAL A 113 -11.01 8.16 -18.71
C VAL A 113 -9.82 7.28 -19.05
N LEU A 114 -10.01 6.36 -20.00
CA LEU A 114 -8.90 5.63 -20.60
C LEU A 114 -8.38 6.41 -21.81
N ASP A 115 -7.35 7.22 -21.57
CA ASP A 115 -6.84 8.21 -22.53
C ASP A 115 -5.49 7.78 -23.16
N ASN A 116 -5.08 8.48 -24.21
CA ASN A 116 -3.85 8.17 -24.96
C ASN A 116 -2.77 9.23 -24.66
N PHE A 117 -1.94 8.97 -23.64
CA PHE A 117 -0.85 9.86 -23.25
C PHE A 117 0.39 9.09 -22.76
N ASP A 118 1.53 9.78 -22.75
CA ASP A 118 2.79 9.29 -22.19
C ASP A 118 2.79 9.52 -20.67
N GLY A 119 2.53 8.49 -19.91
CA GLY A 119 2.41 8.51 -18.46
C GLY A 119 1.71 7.25 -17.94
N ILE A 120 1.32 7.24 -16.68
CA ILE A 120 0.60 6.13 -16.06
C ILE A 120 -0.86 6.52 -15.83
N SER A 121 -1.07 7.44 -14.91
CA SER A 121 -2.39 7.90 -14.46
C SER A 121 -2.29 9.28 -13.81
N ALA A 122 -3.42 9.90 -13.58
CA ALA A 122 -3.53 11.10 -12.75
C ALA A 122 -4.97 11.27 -12.23
N CYS A 123 -5.09 11.81 -11.03
CA CYS A 123 -6.36 12.31 -10.50
C CYS A 123 -6.46 13.83 -10.68
N TYR A 124 -7.63 14.32 -11.06
CA TYR A 124 -7.91 15.73 -11.26
C TYR A 124 -9.29 16.14 -10.72
N GLY A 125 -9.60 17.42 -10.80
CA GLY A 125 -10.86 17.96 -10.29
C GLY A 125 -10.77 18.39 -8.83
N GLY A 126 -11.89 18.78 -8.25
CA GLY A 126 -11.98 19.28 -6.88
C GLY A 126 -13.41 19.32 -6.37
N GLY A 127 -13.59 19.55 -5.07
CA GLY A 127 -14.90 19.54 -4.44
C GLY A 127 -15.54 18.14 -4.52
N ASP A 128 -16.75 18.10 -5.03
CA ASP A 128 -17.57 16.90 -5.13
C ASP A 128 -17.47 16.16 -6.50
N MET A 129 -16.56 16.62 -7.36
CA MET A 129 -16.30 16.02 -8.68
C MET A 129 -14.81 15.68 -8.80
N LYS A 130 -14.52 14.42 -9.09
CA LYS A 130 -13.17 13.93 -9.36
C LYS A 130 -13.12 13.20 -10.68
N GLY A 131 -11.97 13.25 -11.33
CA GLY A 131 -11.67 12.47 -12.52
C GLY A 131 -10.35 11.74 -12.38
N ILE A 132 -10.29 10.54 -12.92
CA ILE A 132 -9.08 9.72 -13.01
C ILE A 132 -8.83 9.43 -14.48
N ILE A 133 -7.63 9.73 -14.96
CA ILE A 133 -7.17 9.30 -16.27
C ILE A 133 -6.19 8.14 -16.12
N LEU A 134 -6.32 7.13 -16.97
CA LEU A 134 -5.37 6.02 -17.10
C LEU A 134 -4.85 5.97 -18.53
N SER A 135 -3.54 5.83 -18.69
CA SER A 135 -2.91 5.73 -20.00
C SER A 135 -3.14 4.36 -20.65
N ASN A 136 -3.75 4.35 -21.83
CA ASN A 136 -3.87 3.14 -22.61
C ASN A 136 -2.51 2.67 -23.18
N GLN A 137 -1.54 3.57 -23.38
CA GLN A 137 -0.17 3.22 -23.74
C GLN A 137 0.50 2.43 -22.61
N TYR A 138 0.31 2.89 -21.36
CA TYR A 138 0.81 2.17 -20.18
C TYR A 138 0.18 0.78 -20.04
N VAL A 139 -1.15 0.68 -20.18
CA VAL A 139 -1.87 -0.60 -20.15
C VAL A 139 -1.31 -1.58 -21.17
N ALA A 140 -1.09 -1.13 -22.43
CA ALA A 140 -0.55 -1.98 -23.48
C ALA A 140 0.90 -2.42 -23.20
N SER A 141 1.77 -1.49 -22.80
CA SER A 141 3.19 -1.77 -22.55
C SER A 141 3.36 -2.68 -21.32
N TYR A 142 2.65 -2.41 -20.23
CA TYR A 142 2.73 -3.22 -19.02
C TYR A 142 2.25 -4.67 -19.26
N HIS A 143 1.16 -4.83 -20.02
CA HIS A 143 0.69 -6.17 -20.42
C HIS A 143 1.71 -6.91 -21.26
N GLN A 144 2.34 -6.22 -22.23
CA GLN A 144 3.35 -6.84 -23.09
C GLN A 144 4.54 -7.37 -22.28
N GLU A 145 4.90 -6.67 -21.21
CA GLU A 145 6.06 -7.00 -20.36
C GLU A 145 5.73 -8.06 -19.30
N HIS A 146 4.52 -8.01 -18.74
CA HIS A 146 4.20 -8.75 -17.51
C HIS A 146 2.99 -9.69 -17.63
N GLY A 147 2.17 -9.57 -18.68
CA GLY A 147 0.99 -10.40 -18.90
C GLY A 147 -0.28 -9.89 -18.20
N ALA A 148 -1.40 -10.59 -18.44
CA ALA A 148 -2.73 -10.13 -18.03
C ALA A 148 -2.95 -10.14 -16.51
N GLU A 149 -2.50 -11.18 -15.81
CA GLU A 149 -2.66 -11.27 -14.35
C GLU A 149 -1.93 -10.13 -13.63
N ALA A 150 -0.67 -9.87 -14.04
CA ALA A 150 0.11 -8.78 -13.47
C ALA A 150 -0.50 -7.41 -13.79
N LEU A 151 -1.08 -7.24 -14.97
CA LEU A 151 -1.77 -6.00 -15.35
C LEU A 151 -3.01 -5.74 -14.48
N ILE A 152 -3.80 -6.77 -14.15
CA ILE A 152 -4.95 -6.62 -13.25
C ILE A 152 -4.48 -6.11 -11.88
N GLU A 153 -3.45 -6.72 -11.31
CA GLU A 153 -2.91 -6.32 -10.00
C GLU A 153 -2.28 -4.91 -10.04
N GLU A 154 -1.60 -4.56 -11.12
CA GLU A 154 -1.07 -3.22 -11.33
C GLU A 154 -2.20 -2.19 -11.43
N ASN A 155 -3.26 -2.47 -12.19
CA ASN A 155 -4.42 -1.58 -12.30
C ASN A 155 -5.13 -1.37 -10.96
N LYS A 156 -5.24 -2.40 -10.11
CA LYS A 156 -5.74 -2.26 -8.74
C LYS A 156 -4.87 -1.29 -7.93
N GLY A 157 -3.55 -1.48 -8.01
CA GLY A 157 -2.59 -0.63 -7.28
C GLY A 157 -2.63 0.83 -7.75
N VAL A 158 -2.61 1.06 -9.07
CA VAL A 158 -2.74 2.41 -9.66
C VAL A 158 -4.08 3.03 -9.26
N LEU A 159 -5.17 2.29 -9.39
CA LEU A 159 -6.49 2.80 -9.04
C LEU A 159 -6.64 3.11 -7.55
N CYS A 160 -6.05 2.30 -6.65
CA CYS A 160 -6.01 2.63 -5.22
C CYS A 160 -5.25 3.93 -4.95
N HIS A 161 -4.14 4.19 -5.66
CA HIS A 161 -3.41 5.46 -5.55
C HIS A 161 -4.30 6.64 -5.98
N GLU A 162 -4.87 6.60 -7.19
CA GLU A 162 -5.67 7.70 -7.72
C GLU A 162 -6.97 7.93 -6.94
N LEU A 163 -7.66 6.87 -6.51
CA LEU A 163 -8.84 6.98 -5.65
C LEU A 163 -8.50 7.53 -4.27
N THR A 164 -7.26 7.34 -3.80
CA THR A 164 -6.82 7.99 -2.56
C THR A 164 -6.88 9.50 -2.71
N HIS A 165 -6.45 10.08 -3.83
CA HIS A 165 -6.59 11.52 -4.10
C HIS A 165 -8.05 11.99 -4.15
N ALA A 166 -8.98 11.10 -4.46
CA ALA A 166 -10.40 11.42 -4.44
C ALA A 166 -10.99 11.46 -3.02
N PHE A 167 -10.43 10.69 -2.09
CA PHE A 167 -11.00 10.50 -0.75
C PHE A 167 -10.10 10.96 0.41
N GLN A 168 -8.81 11.24 0.20
CA GLN A 168 -7.94 11.71 1.27
C GLN A 168 -8.24 13.16 1.68
N LEU A 169 -7.89 13.51 2.90
CA LEU A 169 -8.03 14.84 3.44
C LEU A 169 -6.77 15.67 3.19
N GLU A 170 -6.94 16.94 2.90
CA GLU A 170 -5.84 17.84 2.59
C GLU A 170 -5.30 18.56 3.84
N PRO A 171 -3.97 18.67 3.98
CA PRO A 171 -3.35 19.36 5.12
C PRO A 171 -3.57 20.87 5.03
N LYS A 172 -3.81 21.52 6.18
CA LYS A 172 -4.12 22.94 6.29
C LYS A 172 -2.89 23.80 6.63
N GLY A 173 -2.89 25.04 6.17
CA GLY A 173 -1.91 26.04 6.59
C GLY A 173 -0.50 25.89 6.00
N ILE A 174 -0.30 25.01 5.01
CA ILE A 174 1.02 24.71 4.42
C ILE A 174 1.09 24.92 2.89
N GLY A 175 0.12 25.60 2.31
CA GLY A 175 0.03 25.81 0.86
C GLY A 175 -0.80 24.74 0.17
N ASP A 176 -0.50 24.49 -1.10
CA ASP A 176 -1.19 23.54 -1.97
C ASP A 176 -0.23 22.70 -2.80
N TYR A 177 -0.77 21.78 -3.62
CA TYR A 177 0.01 20.86 -4.45
C TYR A 177 0.98 21.58 -5.40
N GLY A 178 0.62 22.77 -5.90
CA GLY A 178 1.44 23.53 -6.86
C GLY A 178 2.63 24.25 -6.24
N ASN A 179 2.58 24.58 -4.95
CA ASN A 179 3.55 25.47 -4.32
C ASN A 179 4.19 24.95 -3.01
N SER A 180 3.77 23.79 -2.51
CA SER A 180 4.30 23.21 -1.26
C SER A 180 4.80 21.80 -1.46
N GLU A 181 6.11 21.58 -1.22
CA GLU A 181 6.71 20.25 -1.22
C GLU A 181 6.15 19.39 -0.09
N LEU A 182 5.98 19.98 1.11
CA LEU A 182 5.40 19.27 2.25
C LEU A 182 3.97 18.80 1.97
N PHE A 183 3.17 19.61 1.27
CA PHE A 183 1.83 19.23 0.81
C PHE A 183 1.91 18.02 -0.12
N ARG A 184 2.78 18.05 -1.14
CA ARG A 184 2.98 16.91 -2.06
C ARG A 184 3.44 15.65 -1.35
N VAL A 185 4.38 15.75 -0.41
CA VAL A 185 4.84 14.60 0.40
C VAL A 185 3.68 13.96 1.16
N CYS A 186 2.80 14.78 1.77
CA CYS A 186 1.63 14.28 2.47
C CYS A 186 0.68 13.56 1.51
N ILE A 187 0.30 14.21 0.41
CA ILE A 187 -0.72 13.73 -0.51
C ILE A 187 -0.26 12.46 -1.24
N GLU A 188 0.93 12.47 -1.84
CA GLU A 188 1.47 11.33 -2.58
C GLU A 188 1.91 10.20 -1.65
N GLY A 189 2.42 10.55 -0.47
CA GLY A 189 2.82 9.56 0.54
C GLY A 189 1.64 8.76 1.07
N VAL A 190 0.48 9.41 1.31
CA VAL A 190 -0.75 8.72 1.71
C VAL A 190 -1.25 7.84 0.57
N ALA A 191 -1.25 8.34 -0.68
CA ALA A 191 -1.70 7.58 -1.84
C ALA A 191 -0.86 6.31 -2.07
N ASP A 192 0.46 6.42 -2.03
CA ASP A 192 1.33 5.24 -2.14
C ASP A 192 1.28 4.36 -0.88
N GLY A 193 1.04 4.92 0.31
CA GLY A 193 0.79 4.14 1.52
C GLY A 193 -0.44 3.24 1.40
N VAL A 194 -1.54 3.77 0.87
CA VAL A 194 -2.74 3.01 0.53
C VAL A 194 -2.43 1.94 -0.51
N ARG A 195 -1.73 2.31 -1.59
CA ARG A 195 -1.33 1.37 -2.64
C ARG A 195 -0.51 0.20 -2.09
N VAL A 196 0.51 0.46 -1.24
CA VAL A 196 1.32 -0.59 -0.59
C VAL A 196 0.46 -1.50 0.29
N LEU A 197 -0.38 -0.92 1.15
CA LEU A 197 -1.25 -1.66 2.08
C LEU A 197 -2.36 -2.44 1.35
N SER A 198 -2.72 -2.03 0.14
CA SER A 198 -3.67 -2.74 -0.74
C SER A 198 -3.03 -3.89 -1.54
N GLY A 199 -1.73 -4.14 -1.37
CA GLY A 199 -1.00 -5.19 -2.08
C GLY A 199 -0.38 -4.75 -3.40
N GLY A 200 -0.44 -3.46 -3.74
CA GLY A 200 0.37 -2.88 -4.80
C GLY A 200 1.85 -2.91 -4.45
N PHE A 201 2.72 -2.88 -5.44
CA PHE A 201 4.16 -3.03 -5.25
C PHE A 201 4.56 -4.36 -4.55
N PRO A 202 4.18 -5.52 -5.11
CA PRO A 202 4.33 -6.81 -4.44
C PRO A 202 5.77 -7.32 -4.38
N LYS A 203 6.69 -6.74 -5.16
CA LYS A 203 8.08 -7.18 -5.24
C LYS A 203 8.94 -6.45 -4.20
N GLU A 204 9.90 -7.14 -3.60
CA GLU A 204 10.87 -6.50 -2.69
C GLU A 204 11.62 -5.32 -3.36
N SER A 205 11.87 -5.43 -4.68
CA SER A 205 12.51 -4.39 -5.48
C SER A 205 11.64 -3.13 -5.66
N ASP A 206 10.35 -3.19 -5.38
CA ASP A 206 9.45 -2.04 -5.52
C ASP A 206 9.67 -1.01 -4.41
N ARG A 207 10.15 -1.46 -3.24
CA ARG A 207 10.58 -0.57 -2.18
C ARG A 207 11.92 0.08 -2.55
N PRO A 208 11.99 1.41 -2.64
CA PRO A 208 13.27 2.09 -2.86
C PRO A 208 14.17 1.90 -1.64
N LYS A 209 15.45 1.62 -1.89
CA LYS A 209 16.46 1.47 -0.82
C LYS A 209 17.13 2.82 -0.53
N GLY A 210 17.40 3.07 0.73
CA GLY A 210 17.92 4.38 1.18
C GLY A 210 16.88 5.48 1.00
N GLY A 211 17.32 6.71 0.75
CA GLY A 211 16.45 7.88 0.63
C GLY A 211 15.89 8.35 1.98
N HIS A 212 15.02 9.31 1.92
CA HIS A 212 14.39 9.89 3.10
C HIS A 212 12.87 9.65 3.07
N TYR A 213 12.24 9.48 4.21
CA TYR A 213 10.78 9.32 4.31
C TYR A 213 10.00 10.52 3.75
N MET A 214 10.65 11.68 3.57
CA MET A 214 10.10 12.88 2.93
C MET A 214 10.36 12.96 1.42
N ASP A 215 10.94 11.94 0.79
CA ASP A 215 11.20 11.93 -0.66
C ASP A 215 9.94 11.63 -1.49
N SER A 216 8.76 11.64 -0.84
CA SER A 216 7.44 11.47 -1.46
C SER A 216 7.19 10.08 -2.08
N TYR A 217 6.02 9.86 -2.64
CA TYR A 217 5.63 8.61 -3.33
C TYR A 217 6.04 7.35 -2.54
N ARG A 218 6.69 6.38 -3.18
CA ARG A 218 7.08 5.09 -2.58
C ARG A 218 7.97 5.22 -1.34
N TYR A 219 8.84 6.24 -1.24
CA TYR A 219 9.64 6.44 -0.04
C TYR A 219 8.77 6.68 1.19
N THR A 220 7.83 7.60 1.08
CA THR A 220 6.85 7.91 2.14
C THR A 220 5.82 6.79 2.31
N GLY A 221 5.33 6.23 1.21
CA GLY A 221 4.33 5.16 1.21
C GLY A 221 4.78 3.89 1.93
N PHE A 222 5.98 3.41 1.65
CA PHE A 222 6.56 2.25 2.36
C PHE A 222 6.87 2.55 3.82
N PHE A 223 7.28 3.78 4.14
CA PHE A 223 7.44 4.21 5.53
C PHE A 223 6.09 4.20 6.27
N PHE A 224 5.02 4.69 5.67
CA PHE A 224 3.68 4.63 6.26
C PHE A 224 3.20 3.19 6.46
N ALA A 225 3.39 2.32 5.48
CA ALA A 225 3.08 0.91 5.63
C ALA A 225 3.87 0.25 6.77
N TRP A 226 5.14 0.62 6.94
CA TRP A 226 5.95 0.17 8.08
C TRP A 226 5.40 0.69 9.41
N LEU A 227 4.97 1.95 9.50
CA LEU A 227 4.34 2.51 10.71
C LEU A 227 3.04 1.79 11.06
N VAL A 228 2.20 1.49 10.07
CA VAL A 228 0.97 0.68 10.25
C VAL A 228 1.31 -0.69 10.84
N ASN A 229 2.33 -1.35 10.31
CA ASN A 229 2.68 -2.71 10.71
C ASN A 229 3.44 -2.79 12.04
N ASN A 230 4.13 -1.71 12.48
CA ASN A 230 5.07 -1.78 13.60
C ASN A 230 4.75 -0.82 14.76
N LYS A 231 3.91 0.19 14.54
CA LYS A 231 3.61 1.21 15.56
C LYS A 231 2.12 1.27 15.91
N ASP A 232 1.28 1.52 14.92
CA ASP A 232 -0.18 1.63 15.12
C ASP A 232 -0.91 1.16 13.88
N LYS A 233 -1.69 0.08 13.97
CA LYS A 233 -2.47 -0.48 12.85
C LYS A 233 -3.43 0.53 12.22
N ASP A 234 -3.84 1.55 12.95
CA ASP A 234 -4.72 2.62 12.49
C ASP A 234 -3.95 3.90 12.11
N PHE A 235 -2.62 3.81 11.97
CA PHE A 235 -1.75 4.94 11.70
C PHE A 235 -2.26 5.77 10.51
N LEU A 236 -2.53 5.13 9.38
CA LEU A 236 -2.88 5.86 8.15
C LEU A 236 -4.22 6.60 8.27
N ARG A 237 -5.22 6.00 8.92
CA ARG A 237 -6.52 6.65 9.24
C ARG A 237 -6.32 7.89 10.11
N LYS A 238 -5.56 7.74 11.19
CA LYS A 238 -5.29 8.84 12.14
C LYS A 238 -4.43 9.92 11.49
N PHE A 239 -3.45 9.54 10.65
CA PHE A 239 -2.60 10.47 9.91
C PHE A 239 -3.43 11.29 8.92
N ASN A 240 -4.30 10.64 8.14
CA ASN A 240 -5.26 11.32 7.27
C ASN A 240 -6.14 12.30 8.06
N LEU A 241 -6.68 11.87 9.19
CA LEU A 241 -7.53 12.71 10.06
C LEU A 241 -6.75 13.88 10.69
N SER A 242 -5.45 13.76 10.95
CA SER A 242 -4.61 14.83 11.53
C SER A 242 -4.66 16.12 10.72
N THR A 243 -4.90 16.02 9.40
CA THR A 243 -5.02 17.18 8.50
C THR A 243 -6.17 18.10 8.85
N GLN A 244 -7.20 17.58 9.56
CA GLN A 244 -8.35 18.36 10.00
C GLN A 244 -8.17 18.98 11.39
N HIS A 245 -7.23 18.44 12.18
CA HIS A 245 -7.01 18.84 13.58
C HIS A 245 -5.76 19.69 13.80
N LEU A 246 -4.84 19.72 12.84
CA LEU A 246 -3.61 20.52 12.93
C LEU A 246 -3.67 21.68 11.94
N ASP A 247 -3.44 22.91 12.44
CA ASP A 247 -3.38 24.12 11.62
C ASP A 247 -2.38 25.13 12.24
N PRO A 248 -1.20 25.39 11.64
CA PRO A 248 -0.71 24.73 10.42
C PRO A 248 -0.35 23.26 10.64
N TRP A 249 -0.63 22.46 9.63
CA TRP A 249 -0.24 21.06 9.64
C TRP A 249 1.29 20.91 9.50
N SER A 250 1.86 19.91 10.13
CA SER A 250 3.25 19.50 9.90
C SER A 250 3.38 17.99 9.99
N PHE A 251 4.35 17.42 9.29
CA PHE A 251 4.57 15.99 9.29
C PHE A 251 4.88 15.46 10.70
N ASP A 252 5.80 16.12 11.43
CA ASP A 252 6.14 15.76 12.80
C ASP A 252 4.95 15.95 13.76
N GLY A 253 4.14 17.00 13.55
CA GLY A 253 2.90 17.20 14.29
C GLY A 253 1.91 16.06 14.07
N ALA A 254 1.76 15.58 12.84
CA ALA A 254 0.92 14.43 12.51
C ALA A 254 1.45 13.13 13.16
N ILE A 255 2.76 12.88 13.15
CA ILE A 255 3.39 11.77 13.87
C ILE A 255 3.02 11.82 15.35
N LYS A 256 3.20 12.97 16.00
CA LYS A 256 2.85 13.17 17.42
C LYS A 256 1.36 13.01 17.70
N TYR A 257 0.53 13.52 16.81
CA TYR A 257 -0.93 13.36 16.91
C TYR A 257 -1.35 11.89 16.92
N VAL A 258 -0.69 11.04 16.11
CA VAL A 258 -1.02 9.61 16.00
C VAL A 258 -0.37 8.79 17.08
N LEU A 259 0.92 8.98 17.35
CA LEU A 259 1.75 8.09 18.18
C LEU A 259 2.05 8.65 19.57
N GLY A 260 1.82 9.95 19.78
CA GLY A 260 2.11 10.66 21.04
C GLY A 260 3.38 11.48 21.00
N ASP A 261 3.52 12.41 21.96
CA ASP A 261 4.55 13.47 21.97
C ASP A 261 6.00 12.96 22.10
N THR A 262 6.19 11.71 22.50
CA THR A 262 7.52 11.09 22.64
C THR A 262 8.11 10.65 21.31
N TYR A 263 7.31 10.61 20.23
CA TYR A 263 7.75 10.26 18.88
C TYR A 263 8.08 11.50 18.07
N ASN A 264 9.04 11.36 17.17
CA ASN A 264 9.30 12.33 16.10
C ASN A 264 9.58 11.61 14.78
N ALA A 265 9.38 12.30 13.68
CA ALA A 265 9.45 11.73 12.35
C ALA A 265 10.85 11.24 11.95
N ASP A 266 11.91 11.99 12.32
CA ASP A 266 13.31 11.68 11.95
C ASP A 266 13.82 10.41 12.67
N ASP A 267 13.50 10.26 13.96
CA ASP A 267 13.85 9.06 14.71
C ASP A 267 13.14 7.82 14.16
N LEU A 268 11.84 7.95 13.82
CA LEU A 268 11.08 6.88 13.18
C LEU A 268 11.59 6.55 11.78
N GLY A 269 11.99 7.56 11.00
CA GLY A 269 12.64 7.37 9.69
C GLY A 269 13.93 6.59 9.81
N THR A 270 14.76 6.93 10.80
CA THR A 270 16.00 6.22 11.12
C THR A 270 15.74 4.78 11.58
N GLU A 271 14.73 4.56 12.43
CA GLU A 271 14.32 3.23 12.87
C GLU A 271 13.84 2.38 11.68
N TYR A 272 13.04 2.95 10.79
CA TYR A 272 12.58 2.31 9.55
C TYR A 272 13.77 1.87 8.69
N GLN A 273 14.71 2.77 8.39
CA GLN A 273 15.89 2.45 7.58
C GLN A 273 16.72 1.33 8.17
N LYS A 274 16.94 1.34 9.51
CA LYS A 274 17.61 0.23 10.22
C LYS A 274 16.83 -1.08 10.11
N ALA A 275 15.52 -1.04 10.29
CA ALA A 275 14.67 -2.22 10.19
C ALA A 275 14.69 -2.82 8.78
N MET A 276 14.83 -1.99 7.75
CA MET A 276 14.92 -2.41 6.34
C MET A 276 16.34 -2.77 5.89
N GLY A 277 17.36 -2.55 6.73
CA GLY A 277 18.76 -2.83 6.39
C GLY A 277 19.35 -1.83 5.38
N ASP A 278 18.85 -0.60 5.35
CA ASP A 278 19.36 0.46 4.48
C ASP A 278 20.53 1.21 5.12
N ILE A 279 20.62 1.21 6.47
CA ILE A 279 21.72 1.75 7.28
C ILE A 279 22.07 0.83 8.45
#